data_dcd7009f0a5d070fa39cf0b415738e84
#
_entry.id   dcd7009f0a5d070fa39cf0b415738e84
#
_cell.length_a   1.000
_cell.length_b   1.000
_cell.length_c   1.000
_cell.angle_alpha   90.00
_cell.angle_beta   90.00
_cell.angle_gamma   90.00
#
_symmetry.space_group_name_H-M   'P 1'
#
loop_
_entity.id
_entity.type
_entity.pdbx_description
1 polymer ?
#
loop_
_entity_poly.entity_id
_entity_poly.type
_entity_poly.pdbx_seq_one_letter_code
_entity_poly.pdbx_strand_id
1 'polypeptide(L)'
;MSTQPTVKIHLAGVEKRFLSARGEEQIALSRLDLEIRAGEFVCLVGPSGCGKTTLINLMAGFEQPSGGSVQIDGKPVNGPDPDHIMIFQDYGLYPWRTVLGNVLFGLQARKVTAAEAREKALAALELVGLLQSADKHPHELSGGMKQRVAIARALAVEPSVLFMDEPFAALDAFTRLHLQDELLRIWSGKRPTVVFVTHDLDEAIALGQKVVLMAPNPGRIQKIIDVQLPHPRERTDSSFAAFRRELFEEFHLVHRQAFEAAEYVI
;
A
#
# COMPACT_ATOMS: atom_id res chain seq x y z
N MET A 1 -10.61 -26.34 15.59
CA MET A 1 -9.15 -26.25 15.39
C MET A 1 -8.87 -24.87 14.84
N SER A 2 -8.31 -23.99 15.67
CA SER A 2 -7.94 -22.62 15.25
C SER A 2 -6.66 -22.76 14.41
N THR A 3 -6.79 -22.75 13.09
CA THR A 3 -5.63 -22.63 12.20
C THR A 3 -5.03 -21.25 12.43
N GLN A 4 -3.82 -21.20 12.99
CA GLN A 4 -3.07 -19.94 13.03
C GLN A 4 -2.98 -19.40 11.60
N PRO A 5 -3.27 -18.10 11.36
CA PRO A 5 -3.21 -17.53 10.04
C PRO A 5 -1.77 -17.67 9.49
N THR A 6 -1.68 -18.23 8.28
CA THR A 6 -0.41 -18.52 7.58
C THR A 6 0.32 -17.21 7.28
N VAL A 7 1.64 -17.19 7.42
CA VAL A 7 2.46 -16.04 6.98
C VAL A 7 2.35 -15.94 5.46
N LYS A 8 1.90 -14.77 4.98
CA LYS A 8 1.75 -14.47 3.55
C LYS A 8 3.01 -13.81 3.00
N ILE A 9 3.53 -12.78 3.68
CA ILE A 9 4.74 -12.07 3.28
C ILE A 9 5.74 -12.18 4.42
N HIS A 10 6.95 -12.60 4.11
CA HIS A 10 8.05 -12.75 5.07
C HIS A 10 9.30 -12.04 4.57
N LEU A 11 9.76 -11.07 5.33
CA LEU A 11 11.04 -10.39 5.15
C LEU A 11 12.00 -10.88 6.23
N ALA A 12 13.15 -11.41 5.82
CA ALA A 12 14.17 -11.93 6.73
C ALA A 12 15.48 -11.20 6.50
N GLY A 13 15.85 -10.34 7.45
CA GLY A 13 17.09 -9.57 7.42
C GLY A 13 17.27 -8.68 6.20
N VAL A 14 16.17 -8.11 5.68
CA VAL A 14 16.17 -7.35 4.43
C VAL A 14 16.95 -6.05 4.57
N GLU A 15 17.89 -5.82 3.65
CA GLU A 15 18.65 -4.59 3.50
C GLU A 15 18.54 -4.05 2.08
N LYS A 16 18.58 -2.74 1.90
CA LYS A 16 18.67 -2.11 0.58
C LYS A 16 19.67 -0.98 0.57
N ARG A 17 20.59 -1.06 -0.40
CA ARG A 17 21.59 -0.04 -0.69
C ARG A 17 21.44 0.39 -2.14
N PHE A 18 21.57 1.67 -2.39
CA PHE A 18 21.65 2.23 -3.73
C PHE A 18 23.03 2.81 -3.96
N LEU A 19 23.52 2.72 -5.18
CA LEU A 19 24.74 3.40 -5.60
C LEU A 19 24.37 4.78 -6.19
N SER A 20 24.95 5.83 -5.63
CA SER A 20 24.83 7.17 -6.21
C SER A 20 25.55 7.23 -7.56
N ALA A 21 25.27 8.26 -8.38
CA ALA A 21 25.99 8.49 -9.63
C ALA A 21 27.50 8.71 -9.44
N ARG A 22 27.93 8.98 -8.20
CA ARG A 22 29.35 9.13 -7.81
C ARG A 22 29.98 7.84 -7.28
N GLY A 23 29.22 6.72 -7.26
CA GLY A 23 29.69 5.43 -6.74
C GLY A 23 29.64 5.32 -5.21
N GLU A 24 29.02 6.26 -4.51
CA GLU A 24 28.85 6.21 -3.06
C GLU A 24 27.64 5.33 -2.72
N GLU A 25 27.80 4.43 -1.75
CA GLU A 25 26.69 3.62 -1.24
C GLU A 25 25.81 4.44 -0.30
N GLN A 26 24.51 4.48 -0.59
CA GLN A 26 23.49 5.03 0.28
C GLN A 26 22.62 3.91 0.82
N ILE A 27 22.57 3.74 2.14
CA ILE A 27 21.72 2.75 2.79
C ILE A 27 20.30 3.33 2.85
N ALA A 28 19.40 2.79 2.03
CA ALA A 28 17.99 3.17 2.04
C ALA A 28 17.22 2.44 3.15
N LEU A 29 17.51 1.14 3.34
CA LEU A 29 16.93 0.33 4.41
C LEU A 29 18.04 -0.42 5.12
N SER A 30 18.12 -0.28 6.43
CA SER A 30 18.94 -1.14 7.29
C SER A 30 18.23 -2.48 7.48
N ARG A 31 18.98 -3.47 7.98
CA ARG A 31 18.46 -4.80 8.23
C ARG A 31 17.14 -4.76 8.99
N LEU A 32 16.10 -5.34 8.39
CA LEU A 32 14.77 -5.40 8.99
C LEU A 32 14.10 -6.77 8.75
N ASP A 33 13.25 -7.14 9.68
CA ASP A 33 12.43 -8.34 9.66
C ASP A 33 10.96 -7.94 9.78
N LEU A 34 10.08 -8.56 8.99
CA LEU A 34 8.64 -8.30 9.02
C LEU A 34 7.87 -9.53 8.57
N GLU A 35 6.84 -9.88 9.32
CA GLU A 35 5.87 -10.91 8.93
C GLU A 35 4.48 -10.29 8.77
N ILE A 36 3.85 -10.56 7.63
CA ILE A 36 2.47 -10.19 7.34
C ILE A 36 1.69 -11.47 7.08
N ARG A 37 0.59 -11.65 7.79
CA ARG A 37 -0.25 -12.83 7.68
C ARG A 37 -1.23 -12.72 6.52
N ALA A 38 -1.69 -13.87 6.02
CA ALA A 38 -2.70 -13.90 4.97
C ALA A 38 -3.99 -13.17 5.41
N GLY A 39 -4.49 -12.28 4.55
CA GLY A 39 -5.67 -11.47 4.82
C GLY A 39 -5.47 -10.32 5.82
N GLU A 40 -4.25 -10.05 6.27
CA GLU A 40 -3.94 -8.86 7.09
C GLU A 40 -3.98 -7.57 6.26
N PHE A 41 -4.43 -6.49 6.90
CA PHE A 41 -4.29 -5.12 6.40
C PHE A 41 -3.22 -4.42 7.21
N VAL A 42 -2.04 -4.22 6.62
CA VAL A 42 -0.87 -3.61 7.27
C VAL A 42 -0.60 -2.23 6.71
N CYS A 43 -0.51 -1.23 7.58
CA CYS A 43 -0.16 0.14 7.20
C CYS A 43 1.29 0.44 7.53
N LEU A 44 2.07 0.89 6.54
CA LEU A 44 3.42 1.41 6.70
C LEU A 44 3.35 2.93 6.88
N VAL A 45 3.79 3.42 8.02
CA VAL A 45 3.72 4.85 8.37
C VAL A 45 5.11 5.35 8.76
N GLY A 46 5.44 6.56 8.36
CA GLY A 46 6.72 7.18 8.69
C GLY A 46 6.96 8.48 7.92
N PRO A 47 7.97 9.26 8.29
CA PRO A 47 8.31 10.50 7.60
C PRO A 47 8.73 10.26 6.14
N SER A 48 8.77 11.33 5.35
CA SER A 48 9.32 11.27 4.00
C SER A 48 10.78 10.81 4.04
N GLY A 49 11.18 9.95 3.10
CA GLY A 49 12.54 9.43 3.01
C GLY A 49 12.89 8.29 3.99
N CYS A 50 11.94 7.79 4.82
CA CYS A 50 12.21 6.64 5.70
C CYS A 50 12.18 5.27 5.01
N GLY A 51 12.04 5.21 3.68
CA GLY A 51 12.14 3.96 2.94
C GLY A 51 10.85 3.19 2.72
N LYS A 52 9.65 3.76 2.97
CA LYS A 52 8.35 3.09 2.77
C LYS A 52 8.16 2.60 1.32
N THR A 53 8.37 3.49 0.35
CA THR A 53 8.30 3.17 -1.08
C THR A 53 9.35 2.11 -1.48
N THR A 54 10.55 2.18 -0.92
CA THR A 54 11.58 1.16 -1.15
C THR A 54 11.14 -0.19 -0.60
N LEU A 55 10.60 -0.21 0.63
CA LEU A 55 10.15 -1.44 1.28
C LEU A 55 9.00 -2.10 0.52
N ILE A 56 8.01 -1.32 0.10
CA ILE A 56 6.86 -1.86 -0.66
C ILE A 56 7.30 -2.34 -2.06
N ASN A 57 8.26 -1.67 -2.72
CA ASN A 57 8.82 -2.11 -4.00
C ASN A 57 9.61 -3.42 -3.88
N LEU A 58 10.34 -3.63 -2.78
CA LEU A 58 11.00 -4.91 -2.50
C LEU A 58 9.99 -6.05 -2.33
N MET A 59 8.89 -5.80 -1.58
CA MET A 59 7.82 -6.79 -1.42
C MET A 59 7.09 -7.09 -2.72
N ALA A 60 6.86 -6.08 -3.55
CA ALA A 60 6.18 -6.23 -4.84
C ALA A 60 7.08 -6.78 -5.97
N GLY A 61 8.40 -6.91 -5.72
CA GLY A 61 9.37 -7.45 -6.68
C GLY A 61 9.86 -6.46 -7.73
N PHE A 62 9.56 -5.15 -7.58
CA PHE A 62 10.09 -4.10 -8.47
C PHE A 62 11.55 -3.73 -8.14
N GLU A 63 11.99 -4.07 -6.94
CA GLU A 63 13.35 -3.93 -6.46
C GLU A 63 13.85 -5.24 -5.87
N GLN A 64 15.17 -5.47 -5.91
CA GLN A 64 15.79 -6.61 -5.24
C GLN A 64 16.51 -6.15 -3.97
N PRO A 65 16.46 -6.91 -2.88
CA PRO A 65 17.21 -6.59 -1.67
C PRO A 65 18.71 -6.70 -1.92
N SER A 66 19.50 -5.86 -1.26
CA SER A 66 20.98 -5.95 -1.25
C SER A 66 21.49 -7.01 -0.26
N GLY A 67 20.65 -7.39 0.69
CA GLY A 67 20.87 -8.45 1.66
C GLY A 67 19.57 -8.96 2.23
N GLY A 68 19.57 -10.16 2.81
CA GLY A 68 18.36 -10.83 3.30
C GLY A 68 17.49 -11.42 2.19
N SER A 69 16.23 -11.68 2.49
CA SER A 69 15.29 -12.27 1.54
C SER A 69 13.86 -11.78 1.76
N VAL A 70 13.10 -11.70 0.66
CA VAL A 70 11.64 -11.45 0.66
C VAL A 70 10.95 -12.67 0.08
N GLN A 71 9.92 -13.16 0.77
CA GLN A 71 9.13 -14.31 0.34
C GLN A 71 7.64 -13.98 0.41
N ILE A 72 6.87 -14.48 -0.57
CA ILE A 72 5.40 -14.49 -0.54
C ILE A 72 4.95 -15.95 -0.71
N ASP A 73 4.05 -16.41 0.16
CA ASP A 73 3.61 -17.81 0.23
C ASP A 73 4.80 -18.81 0.30
N GLY A 74 5.87 -18.43 1.04
CA GLY A 74 7.09 -19.23 1.17
C GLY A 74 7.97 -19.30 -0.08
N LYS A 75 7.65 -18.55 -1.14
CA LYS A 75 8.43 -18.48 -2.38
C LYS A 75 9.21 -17.17 -2.45
N PRO A 76 10.49 -17.21 -2.86
CA PRO A 76 11.27 -16.00 -3.06
C PRO A 76 10.64 -15.06 -4.09
N VAL A 77 10.65 -13.76 -3.79
CA VAL A 77 10.20 -12.70 -4.72
C VAL A 77 11.37 -12.35 -5.63
N ASN A 78 11.32 -12.82 -6.88
CA ASN A 78 12.35 -12.57 -7.88
C ASN A 78 11.96 -11.53 -8.94
N GLY A 79 10.70 -11.04 -8.88
CA GLY A 79 10.13 -10.05 -9.78
C GLY A 79 8.65 -9.84 -9.52
N PRO A 80 8.01 -8.92 -10.27
CA PRO A 80 6.57 -8.68 -10.16
C PRO A 80 5.75 -9.93 -10.53
N ASP A 81 4.66 -10.16 -9.79
CA ASP A 81 3.74 -11.27 -10.01
C ASP A 81 2.34 -10.72 -10.36
N PRO A 82 1.63 -11.31 -11.35
CA PRO A 82 0.28 -10.89 -11.71
C PRO A 82 -0.76 -10.99 -10.58
N ASP A 83 -0.52 -11.82 -9.55
CA ASP A 83 -1.38 -11.96 -8.39
C ASP A 83 -1.09 -10.94 -7.28
N HIS A 84 0.00 -10.19 -7.42
CA HIS A 84 0.44 -9.17 -6.48
C HIS A 84 0.40 -7.80 -7.16
N ILE A 85 -0.67 -7.06 -6.95
CA ILE A 85 -0.90 -5.80 -7.65
C ILE A 85 -0.34 -4.62 -6.85
N MET A 86 0.36 -3.71 -7.55
CA MET A 86 0.87 -2.45 -7.01
C MET A 86 0.09 -1.26 -7.55
N ILE A 87 -0.38 -0.39 -6.66
CA ILE A 87 -0.86 0.95 -6.98
C ILE A 87 0.27 1.92 -6.65
N PHE A 88 0.81 2.56 -7.69
CA PHE A 88 1.88 3.54 -7.59
C PHE A 88 1.35 4.94 -7.29
N GLN A 89 2.19 5.79 -6.72
CA GLN A 89 1.88 7.18 -6.46
C GLN A 89 1.59 7.98 -7.74
N ASP A 90 2.23 7.65 -8.86
CA ASP A 90 2.11 8.30 -10.17
C ASP A 90 1.04 7.72 -11.10
N TYR A 91 0.07 6.97 -10.52
CA TYR A 91 -1.08 6.35 -11.19
C TYR A 91 -0.75 5.23 -12.18
N GLY A 92 0.33 5.27 -12.93
CA GLY A 92 0.76 4.27 -13.92
C GLY A 92 -0.31 3.94 -14.98
N LEU A 93 -1.11 4.92 -15.40
CA LEU A 93 -2.15 4.71 -16.42
C LEU A 93 -1.53 4.72 -17.82
N TYR A 94 -2.06 3.86 -18.70
CA TYR A 94 -1.71 3.83 -20.12
C TYR A 94 -2.36 5.01 -20.85
N PRO A 95 -1.61 6.03 -21.30
CA PRO A 95 -2.18 7.26 -21.86
C PRO A 95 -2.91 7.06 -23.19
N TRP A 96 -2.60 5.98 -23.91
CA TRP A 96 -3.25 5.59 -25.18
C TRP A 96 -4.49 4.72 -25.02
N ARG A 97 -4.88 4.38 -23.80
CA ARG A 97 -6.10 3.63 -23.50
C ARG A 97 -7.15 4.52 -22.84
N THR A 98 -8.40 4.23 -23.08
CA THR A 98 -9.50 4.85 -22.33
C THR A 98 -9.48 4.41 -20.86
N VAL A 99 -10.30 5.03 -20.03
CA VAL A 99 -10.52 4.64 -18.64
C VAL A 99 -10.92 3.16 -18.55
N LEU A 100 -11.94 2.76 -19.29
CA LEU A 100 -12.35 1.35 -19.36
C LEU A 100 -11.23 0.45 -19.90
N GLY A 101 -10.52 0.90 -20.94
CA GLY A 101 -9.40 0.16 -21.51
C GLY A 101 -8.25 -0.05 -20.53
N ASN A 102 -8.00 0.89 -19.62
CA ASN A 102 -7.01 0.75 -18.55
C ASN A 102 -7.41 -0.34 -17.54
N VAL A 103 -8.68 -0.38 -17.13
CA VAL A 103 -9.19 -1.41 -16.20
C VAL A 103 -9.20 -2.79 -16.86
N LEU A 104 -9.69 -2.88 -18.11
CA LEU A 104 -9.72 -4.12 -18.87
C LEU A 104 -8.34 -4.74 -19.07
N PHE A 105 -7.28 -3.94 -19.16
CA PHE A 105 -5.92 -4.43 -19.40
C PHE A 105 -5.47 -5.44 -18.33
N GLY A 106 -5.70 -5.14 -17.06
CA GLY A 106 -5.36 -6.07 -15.97
C GLY A 106 -6.13 -7.39 -16.06
N LEU A 107 -7.40 -7.33 -16.43
CA LEU A 107 -8.28 -8.50 -16.58
C LEU A 107 -7.91 -9.37 -17.79
N GLN A 108 -7.42 -8.76 -18.88
CA GLN A 108 -6.98 -9.51 -20.07
C GLN A 108 -5.84 -10.48 -19.75
N ALA A 109 -4.97 -10.13 -18.79
CA ALA A 109 -3.89 -11.01 -18.35
C ALA A 109 -4.38 -12.22 -17.53
N ARG A 110 -5.61 -12.19 -17.02
CA ARG A 110 -6.21 -13.21 -16.13
C ARG A 110 -6.97 -14.32 -16.86
N LYS A 111 -6.95 -14.38 -18.18
CA LYS A 111 -7.65 -15.39 -19.00
C LYS A 111 -9.17 -15.50 -18.74
N VAL A 112 -9.81 -14.41 -18.29
CA VAL A 112 -11.27 -14.32 -18.18
C VAL A 112 -11.88 -14.03 -19.55
N THR A 113 -13.15 -14.39 -19.74
CA THR A 113 -13.87 -14.10 -21.00
C THR A 113 -14.01 -12.58 -21.20
N ALA A 114 -14.14 -12.13 -22.46
CA ALA A 114 -14.30 -10.70 -22.75
C ALA A 114 -15.57 -10.10 -22.09
N ALA A 115 -16.65 -10.88 -22.01
CA ALA A 115 -17.90 -10.46 -21.36
C ALA A 115 -17.69 -10.28 -19.84
N GLU A 116 -17.10 -11.25 -19.17
CA GLU A 116 -16.78 -11.21 -17.73
C GLU A 116 -15.79 -10.08 -17.40
N ALA A 117 -14.74 -9.92 -18.23
CA ALA A 117 -13.78 -8.83 -18.05
C ALA A 117 -14.48 -7.46 -18.13
N ARG A 118 -15.40 -7.29 -19.09
CA ARG A 118 -16.15 -6.03 -19.25
C ARG A 118 -17.07 -5.78 -18.05
N GLU A 119 -17.77 -6.78 -17.58
CA GLU A 119 -18.65 -6.68 -16.40
C GLU A 119 -17.86 -6.27 -15.16
N LYS A 120 -16.75 -6.98 -14.85
CA LYS A 120 -15.87 -6.65 -13.72
C LYS A 120 -15.27 -5.25 -13.84
N ALA A 121 -14.86 -4.84 -15.04
CA ALA A 121 -14.29 -3.51 -15.26
C ALA A 121 -15.33 -2.40 -15.04
N LEU A 122 -16.55 -2.56 -15.53
CA LEU A 122 -17.62 -1.59 -15.32
C LEU A 122 -18.03 -1.51 -13.85
N ALA A 123 -18.17 -2.64 -13.16
CA ALA A 123 -18.43 -2.67 -11.72
C ALA A 123 -17.31 -1.97 -10.89
N ALA A 124 -16.05 -2.16 -11.26
CA ALA A 124 -14.94 -1.47 -10.62
C ALA A 124 -14.97 0.05 -10.89
N LEU A 125 -15.36 0.48 -12.09
CA LEU A 125 -15.53 1.91 -12.41
C LEU A 125 -16.73 2.53 -11.69
N GLU A 126 -17.81 1.81 -11.53
CA GLU A 126 -18.96 2.25 -10.74
C GLU A 126 -18.60 2.45 -9.28
N LEU A 127 -17.85 1.51 -8.68
CA LEU A 127 -17.36 1.57 -7.30
C LEU A 127 -16.57 2.85 -7.02
N VAL A 128 -15.74 3.29 -7.98
CA VAL A 128 -14.94 4.52 -7.82
C VAL A 128 -15.65 5.77 -8.40
N GLY A 129 -16.92 5.67 -8.79
CA GLY A 129 -17.72 6.79 -9.31
C GLY A 129 -17.23 7.33 -10.65
N LEU A 130 -16.69 6.47 -11.53
CA LEU A 130 -16.15 6.87 -12.84
C LEU A 130 -16.82 6.19 -14.04
N LEU A 131 -17.98 5.54 -13.85
CA LEU A 131 -18.67 4.85 -14.94
C LEU A 131 -18.95 5.78 -16.14
N GLN A 132 -19.37 7.03 -15.89
CA GLN A 132 -19.67 8.03 -16.93
C GLN A 132 -18.41 8.55 -17.66
N SER A 133 -17.23 8.20 -17.17
CA SER A 133 -15.94 8.58 -17.77
C SER A 133 -15.23 7.40 -18.45
N ALA A 134 -15.92 6.28 -18.67
CA ALA A 134 -15.36 5.04 -19.19
C ALA A 134 -14.64 5.21 -20.54
N ASP A 135 -15.14 6.08 -21.42
CA ASP A 135 -14.60 6.31 -22.75
C ASP A 135 -13.55 7.43 -22.82
N LYS A 136 -13.32 8.17 -21.72
CA LYS A 136 -12.31 9.22 -21.66
C LYS A 136 -10.90 8.62 -21.59
N HIS A 137 -9.90 9.42 -22.03
CA HIS A 137 -8.50 9.08 -21.90
C HIS A 137 -7.86 9.76 -20.65
N PRO A 138 -6.72 9.27 -20.14
CA PRO A 138 -6.06 9.83 -18.96
C PRO A 138 -5.77 11.33 -19.03
N HIS A 139 -5.47 11.88 -20.20
CA HIS A 139 -5.21 13.31 -20.35
C HIS A 139 -6.46 14.21 -20.15
N GLU A 140 -7.66 13.63 -20.21
CA GLU A 140 -8.95 14.32 -19.99
C GLU A 140 -9.38 14.28 -18.51
N LEU A 141 -8.59 13.64 -17.63
CA LEU A 141 -8.92 13.40 -16.24
C LEU A 141 -8.13 14.31 -15.29
N SER A 142 -8.78 14.71 -14.18
CA SER A 142 -8.07 15.31 -13.05
C SER A 142 -7.15 14.29 -12.36
N GLY A 143 -6.21 14.75 -11.52
CA GLY A 143 -5.31 13.87 -10.75
C GLY A 143 -6.09 12.86 -9.89
N GLY A 144 -7.11 13.33 -9.15
CA GLY A 144 -7.97 12.46 -8.35
C GLY A 144 -8.77 11.44 -9.18
N MET A 145 -9.20 11.79 -10.40
CA MET A 145 -9.84 10.82 -11.30
C MET A 145 -8.85 9.78 -11.77
N LYS A 146 -7.62 10.15 -12.13
CA LYS A 146 -6.55 9.20 -12.51
C LYS A 146 -6.27 8.21 -11.38
N GLN A 147 -6.19 8.69 -10.15
CA GLN A 147 -6.01 7.85 -8.97
C GLN A 147 -7.13 6.84 -8.83
N ARG A 148 -8.39 7.28 -8.96
CA ARG A 148 -9.55 6.39 -8.91
C ARG A 148 -9.55 5.33 -10.01
N VAL A 149 -9.11 5.66 -11.22
CA VAL A 149 -8.92 4.66 -12.30
C VAL A 149 -7.85 3.62 -11.93
N ALA A 150 -6.73 4.04 -11.34
CA ALA A 150 -5.68 3.13 -10.89
C ALA A 150 -6.18 2.16 -9.80
N ILE A 151 -6.98 2.67 -8.86
CA ILE A 151 -7.64 1.86 -7.82
C ILE A 151 -8.63 0.86 -8.46
N ALA A 152 -9.51 1.33 -9.38
CA ALA A 152 -10.45 0.45 -10.07
C ALA A 152 -9.73 -0.67 -10.85
N ARG A 153 -8.63 -0.35 -11.55
CA ARG A 153 -7.81 -1.32 -12.27
C ARG A 153 -7.23 -2.39 -11.33
N ALA A 154 -6.74 -1.98 -10.17
CA ALA A 154 -6.18 -2.89 -9.18
C ALA A 154 -7.24 -3.80 -8.54
N LEU A 155 -8.39 -3.25 -8.19
CA LEU A 155 -9.47 -3.99 -7.54
C LEU A 155 -10.20 -4.94 -8.49
N ALA A 156 -10.32 -4.59 -9.77
CA ALA A 156 -11.01 -5.41 -10.78
C ALA A 156 -10.40 -6.80 -10.94
N VAL A 157 -9.08 -6.94 -10.76
CA VAL A 157 -8.36 -8.22 -10.93
C VAL A 157 -8.38 -9.11 -9.69
N GLU A 158 -8.95 -8.64 -8.57
CA GLU A 158 -9.10 -9.42 -7.31
C GLU A 158 -7.77 -10.06 -6.85
N PRO A 159 -6.74 -9.27 -6.58
CA PRO A 159 -5.41 -9.79 -6.26
C PRO A 159 -5.36 -10.52 -4.92
N SER A 160 -4.42 -11.45 -4.76
CA SER A 160 -4.14 -12.09 -3.46
C SER A 160 -3.36 -11.17 -2.52
N VAL A 161 -2.51 -10.30 -3.08
CA VAL A 161 -1.79 -9.24 -2.36
C VAL A 161 -1.97 -7.91 -3.08
N LEU A 162 -2.33 -6.89 -2.33
CA LEU A 162 -2.49 -5.52 -2.82
C LEU A 162 -1.49 -4.60 -2.12
N PHE A 163 -0.58 -4.05 -2.88
CA PHE A 163 0.37 -3.04 -2.46
C PHE A 163 -0.12 -1.66 -2.89
N MET A 164 -0.13 -0.69 -1.98
CA MET A 164 -0.66 0.65 -2.24
C MET A 164 0.32 1.70 -1.70
N ASP A 165 0.91 2.49 -2.58
CA ASP A 165 1.82 3.59 -2.19
C ASP A 165 1.10 4.93 -2.26
N GLU A 166 0.68 5.46 -1.10
CA GLU A 166 -0.08 6.69 -0.91
C GLU A 166 -1.31 6.82 -1.85
N PRO A 167 -2.21 5.80 -1.92
CA PRO A 167 -3.25 5.72 -2.96
C PRO A 167 -4.31 6.81 -2.86
N PHE A 168 -4.39 7.53 -1.77
CA PHE A 168 -5.43 8.55 -1.54
C PHE A 168 -4.88 9.98 -1.48
N ALA A 169 -3.57 10.19 -1.70
CA ALA A 169 -2.91 11.48 -1.54
C ALA A 169 -3.50 12.59 -2.45
N ALA A 170 -3.93 12.25 -3.66
CA ALA A 170 -4.45 13.21 -4.64
C ALA A 170 -5.99 13.39 -4.59
N LEU A 171 -6.66 12.83 -3.56
CA LEU A 171 -8.12 12.85 -3.45
C LEU A 171 -8.60 13.94 -2.48
N ASP A 172 -9.75 14.53 -2.80
CA ASP A 172 -10.48 15.36 -1.84
C ASP A 172 -11.01 14.53 -0.66
N ALA A 173 -11.34 15.19 0.45
CA ALA A 173 -11.68 14.53 1.71
C ALA A 173 -12.89 13.58 1.59
N PHE A 174 -13.95 13.97 0.87
CA PHE A 174 -15.15 13.13 0.72
C PHE A 174 -14.89 11.90 -0.12
N THR A 175 -14.22 12.07 -1.27
CA THR A 175 -13.85 10.95 -2.14
C THR A 175 -12.91 9.99 -1.42
N ARG A 176 -11.96 10.51 -0.65
CA ARG A 176 -11.03 9.71 0.16
C ARG A 176 -11.75 8.84 1.17
N LEU A 177 -12.66 9.41 1.98
CA LEU A 177 -13.44 8.67 2.96
C LEU A 177 -14.28 7.59 2.29
N HIS A 178 -14.99 7.93 1.22
CA HIS A 178 -15.80 6.96 0.49
C HIS A 178 -14.97 5.77 -0.02
N LEU A 179 -13.79 6.04 -0.63
CA LEU A 179 -12.93 4.96 -1.14
C LEU A 179 -12.26 4.13 -0.04
N GLN A 180 -11.99 4.71 1.12
CA GLN A 180 -11.52 3.97 2.28
C GLN A 180 -12.58 2.99 2.77
N ASP A 181 -13.85 3.42 2.85
CA ASP A 181 -14.97 2.56 3.26
C ASP A 181 -15.19 1.44 2.23
N GLU A 182 -15.13 1.74 0.92
CA GLU A 182 -15.24 0.74 -0.13
C GLU A 182 -14.07 -0.26 -0.11
N LEU A 183 -12.85 0.21 0.13
CA LEU A 183 -11.68 -0.66 0.27
C LEU A 183 -11.84 -1.61 1.47
N LEU A 184 -12.32 -1.12 2.60
CA LEU A 184 -12.62 -1.94 3.78
C LEU A 184 -13.74 -2.95 3.50
N ARG A 185 -14.78 -2.56 2.76
CA ARG A 185 -15.88 -3.45 2.38
C ARG A 185 -15.36 -4.62 1.52
N ILE A 186 -14.51 -4.31 0.52
CA ILE A 186 -13.89 -5.32 -0.34
C ILE A 186 -12.95 -6.21 0.47
N TRP A 187 -12.11 -5.60 1.29
CA TRP A 187 -11.17 -6.34 2.14
C TRP A 187 -11.91 -7.26 3.12
N SER A 188 -12.99 -6.81 3.76
CA SER A 188 -13.78 -7.62 4.69
C SER A 188 -14.45 -8.82 4.01
N GLY A 189 -14.84 -8.69 2.73
CA GLY A 189 -15.47 -9.76 1.96
C GLY A 189 -14.51 -10.79 1.42
N LYS A 190 -13.41 -10.37 0.79
CA LYS A 190 -12.47 -11.23 0.06
C LYS A 190 -11.17 -11.51 0.80
N ARG A 191 -10.85 -10.70 1.80
CA ARG A 191 -9.65 -10.82 2.63
C ARG A 191 -8.33 -10.90 1.85
N PRO A 192 -8.08 -10.06 0.82
CA PRO A 192 -6.75 -9.96 0.26
C PRO A 192 -5.76 -9.47 1.34
N THR A 193 -4.51 -9.84 1.22
CA THR A 193 -3.45 -9.23 2.06
C THR A 193 -3.15 -7.85 1.52
N VAL A 194 -3.18 -6.83 2.37
CA VAL A 194 -2.96 -5.44 1.96
C VAL A 194 -1.76 -4.85 2.68
N VAL A 195 -0.85 -4.24 1.92
CA VAL A 195 0.22 -3.38 2.43
C VAL A 195 -0.03 -1.97 1.92
N PHE A 196 -0.29 -1.08 2.83
CA PHE A 196 -0.75 0.27 2.56
C PHE A 196 0.23 1.30 3.11
N VAL A 197 0.82 2.10 2.26
CA VAL A 197 1.71 3.20 2.64
C VAL A 197 0.89 4.47 2.78
N THR A 198 1.04 5.14 3.91
CA THR A 198 0.45 6.46 4.14
C THR A 198 1.32 7.28 5.11
N HIS A 199 1.16 8.59 5.08
CA HIS A 199 1.66 9.51 6.11
C HIS A 199 0.55 10.00 7.04
N ASP A 200 -0.71 9.59 6.80
CA ASP A 200 -1.88 9.97 7.59
C ASP A 200 -2.18 8.88 8.64
N LEU A 201 -2.08 9.26 9.93
CA LEU A 201 -2.33 8.36 11.05
C LEU A 201 -3.80 7.95 11.13
N ASP A 202 -4.74 8.82 10.76
CA ASP A 202 -6.16 8.51 10.78
C ASP A 202 -6.52 7.46 9.71
N GLU A 203 -5.86 7.50 8.55
CA GLU A 203 -5.96 6.42 7.55
C GLU A 203 -5.43 5.11 8.10
N ALA A 204 -4.23 5.14 8.69
CA ALA A 204 -3.61 3.95 9.25
C ALA A 204 -4.46 3.30 10.34
N ILE A 205 -5.07 4.11 11.22
CA ILE A 205 -5.96 3.61 12.26
C ILE A 205 -7.28 3.12 11.66
N ALA A 206 -7.87 3.85 10.72
CA ALA A 206 -9.16 3.47 10.14
C ALA A 206 -9.09 2.15 9.37
N LEU A 207 -8.00 1.92 8.62
CA LEU A 207 -7.86 0.80 7.68
C LEU A 207 -7.07 -0.38 8.27
N GLY A 208 -5.95 -0.12 8.92
CA GLY A 208 -4.96 -1.13 9.28
C GLY A 208 -5.38 -1.99 10.48
N GLN A 209 -5.10 -3.28 10.41
CA GLN A 209 -5.06 -4.15 11.60
C GLN A 209 -3.71 -4.02 12.31
N LYS A 210 -2.67 -3.63 11.58
CA LYS A 210 -1.31 -3.47 12.07
C LYS A 210 -0.73 -2.19 11.47
N VAL A 211 -0.07 -1.40 12.30
CA VAL A 211 0.68 -0.22 11.90
C VAL A 211 2.16 -0.48 12.13
N VAL A 212 2.95 -0.36 11.07
CA VAL A 212 4.41 -0.47 11.10
C VAL A 212 4.98 0.95 11.02
N LEU A 213 5.53 1.43 12.13
CA LEU A 213 6.20 2.73 12.20
C LEU A 213 7.63 2.61 11.70
N MET A 214 7.97 3.39 10.68
CA MET A 214 9.31 3.44 10.10
C MET A 214 10.04 4.73 10.48
N ALA A 215 11.32 4.59 10.81
CA ALA A 215 12.24 5.71 11.07
C ALA A 215 13.23 5.87 9.91
N PRO A 216 13.67 7.10 9.60
CA PRO A 216 14.66 7.38 8.57
C PRO A 216 16.12 7.22 9.07
N ASN A 217 17.10 7.34 8.16
CA ASN A 217 18.53 7.54 8.37
C ASN A 217 19.26 6.44 9.16
N PRO A 218 19.42 5.23 8.66
CA PRO A 218 18.73 4.64 7.51
C PRO A 218 17.32 4.19 7.83
N GLY A 219 16.52 3.92 6.78
CA GLY A 219 15.16 3.41 6.93
C GLY A 219 15.13 2.10 7.73
N ARG A 220 14.30 2.03 8.76
CA ARG A 220 14.16 0.85 9.64
C ARG A 220 12.77 0.78 10.25
N ILE A 221 12.34 -0.40 10.63
CA ILE A 221 11.14 -0.57 11.45
C ILE A 221 11.49 -0.16 12.89
N GLN A 222 10.77 0.82 13.41
CA GLN A 222 10.93 1.30 14.77
C GLN A 222 9.99 0.59 15.74
N LYS A 223 8.73 0.43 15.32
CA LYS A 223 7.70 -0.22 16.13
C LYS A 223 6.63 -0.85 15.24
N ILE A 224 6.07 -1.95 15.70
CA ILE A 224 4.89 -2.58 15.11
C ILE A 224 3.79 -2.53 16.17
N ILE A 225 2.62 -2.00 15.79
CA ILE A 225 1.49 -1.77 16.68
C ILE A 225 0.26 -2.46 16.11
N ASP A 226 -0.35 -3.35 16.88
CA ASP A 226 -1.63 -3.96 16.53
C ASP A 226 -2.78 -3.02 16.88
N VAL A 227 -3.64 -2.72 15.90
CA VAL A 227 -4.80 -1.86 16.10
C VAL A 227 -5.95 -2.68 16.67
N GLN A 228 -6.12 -2.65 17.99
CA GLN A 228 -7.10 -3.46 18.73
C GLN A 228 -8.53 -2.88 18.69
N LEU A 229 -8.85 -2.11 17.65
CA LEU A 229 -10.19 -1.57 17.44
C LEU A 229 -10.92 -2.45 16.39
N PRO A 230 -12.15 -2.91 16.67
CA PRO A 230 -12.93 -3.67 15.69
C PRO A 230 -13.35 -2.79 14.51
N HIS A 231 -13.49 -3.38 13.31
CA HIS A 231 -14.10 -2.71 12.17
C HIS A 231 -15.63 -2.88 12.18
N PRO A 232 -16.43 -1.89 11.67
CA PRO A 232 -15.99 -0.59 11.19
C PRO A 232 -15.54 0.32 12.35
N ARG A 233 -14.60 1.22 12.09
CA ARG A 233 -14.07 2.17 13.07
C ARG A 233 -14.59 3.56 12.78
N GLU A 234 -15.34 4.12 13.73
CA GLU A 234 -15.83 5.50 13.62
C GLU A 234 -14.78 6.47 14.15
N ARG A 235 -14.37 7.43 13.31
CA ARG A 235 -13.33 8.41 13.65
C ARG A 235 -13.75 9.37 14.78
N THR A 236 -15.06 9.45 15.05
CA THR A 236 -15.64 10.26 16.12
C THR A 236 -15.66 9.56 17.47
N ASP A 237 -15.38 8.26 17.51
CA ASP A 237 -15.39 7.49 18.75
C ASP A 237 -14.22 7.86 19.67
N SER A 238 -14.49 7.85 20.97
CA SER A 238 -13.48 8.12 22.00
C SER A 238 -12.33 7.11 21.99
N SER A 239 -12.62 5.85 21.66
CA SER A 239 -11.61 4.79 21.50
C SER A 239 -10.66 5.06 20.32
N PHE A 240 -11.20 5.56 19.20
CA PHE A 240 -10.38 5.99 18.05
C PHE A 240 -9.49 7.17 18.44
N ALA A 241 -10.05 8.17 19.11
CA ALA A 241 -9.31 9.36 19.56
C ALA A 241 -8.21 9.01 20.58
N ALA A 242 -8.47 8.05 21.48
CA ALA A 242 -7.49 7.57 22.45
C ALA A 242 -6.33 6.84 21.74
N PHE A 243 -6.63 5.92 20.82
CA PHE A 243 -5.62 5.19 20.05
C PHE A 243 -4.81 6.12 19.13
N ARG A 244 -5.48 7.11 18.52
CA ARG A 244 -4.81 8.15 17.73
C ARG A 244 -3.77 8.92 18.54
N ARG A 245 -4.09 9.27 19.78
CA ARG A 245 -3.14 9.98 20.67
C ARG A 245 -1.93 9.11 20.97
N GLU A 246 -2.13 7.84 21.31
CA GLU A 246 -1.06 6.89 21.55
C GLU A 246 -0.15 6.73 20.33
N LEU A 247 -0.75 6.52 19.16
CA LEU A 247 0.00 6.36 17.89
C LEU A 247 0.75 7.65 17.53
N PHE A 248 0.16 8.81 17.80
CA PHE A 248 0.79 10.11 17.56
C PHE A 248 2.01 10.34 18.47
N GLU A 249 1.93 9.97 19.74
CA GLU A 249 3.07 10.04 20.67
C GLU A 249 4.21 9.15 20.21
N GLU A 250 3.92 7.91 19.83
CA GLU A 250 4.92 6.99 19.27
C GLU A 250 5.54 7.53 17.96
N PHE A 251 4.72 8.07 17.07
CA PHE A 251 5.20 8.66 15.83
C PHE A 251 6.10 9.88 16.07
N HIS A 252 5.75 10.74 17.03
CA HIS A 252 6.59 11.88 17.41
C HIS A 252 7.90 11.48 18.06
N LEU A 253 7.92 10.43 18.88
CA LEU A 253 9.15 9.89 19.44
C LEU A 253 10.11 9.42 18.32
N VAL A 254 9.57 8.74 17.30
CA VAL A 254 10.33 8.31 16.12
C VAL A 254 10.89 9.52 15.35
N HIS A 255 10.08 10.56 15.16
CA HIS A 255 10.51 11.80 14.49
C HIS A 255 11.63 12.51 15.25
N ARG A 256 11.48 12.70 16.56
CA ARG A 256 12.46 13.39 17.40
C ARG A 256 13.82 12.67 17.39
N GLN A 257 13.82 11.36 17.57
CA GLN A 257 15.05 10.55 17.52
C GLN A 257 15.75 10.62 16.16
N ALA A 258 14.98 10.74 15.07
CA ALA A 258 15.52 10.88 13.72
C ALA A 258 16.17 12.25 13.48
N PHE A 259 15.63 13.33 14.05
CA PHE A 259 16.21 14.67 13.98
C PHE A 259 17.46 14.80 14.84
N GLU A 260 17.42 14.31 16.08
CA GLU A 260 18.58 14.31 16.98
C GLU A 260 19.77 13.52 16.39
N ALA A 261 19.51 12.35 15.78
CA ALA A 261 20.54 11.58 15.11
C ALA A 261 21.17 12.28 13.89
N ALA A 262 20.43 13.16 13.21
CA ALA A 262 20.93 13.93 12.07
C ALA A 262 21.79 15.13 12.48
N GLU A 263 21.56 15.72 13.67
CA GLU A 263 22.37 16.83 14.20
C GLU A 263 23.76 16.38 14.73
N TYR A 264 23.93 15.12 15.06
CA TYR A 264 25.24 14.57 15.54
C TYR A 264 26.18 14.13 14.41
N VAL A 265 25.81 14.30 13.14
CA VAL A 265 26.61 13.88 11.96
C VAL A 265 27.21 15.09 11.22
N ILE A 266 27.29 16.26 11.87
CA ILE A 266 27.98 17.46 11.33
C ILE A 266 29.37 17.59 11.97
#